data_f0a46c1301d4b9cfa71d96e021351971
#
_entry.id   f0a46c1301d4b9cfa71d96e021351971
#
_cell.length_a   1.000
_cell.length_b   1.000
_cell.length_c   1.000
_cell.angle_alpha   90.00
_cell.angle_beta   90.00
_cell.angle_gamma   90.00
#
_symmetry.space_group_name_H-M   'P 1'
#
loop_
_entity.id
_entity.type
_entity.pdbx_description
1 polymer ?
#
loop_
_entity_poly.entity_id
_entity_poly.type
_entity_poly.pdbx_seq_one_letter_code
_entity_poly.pdbx_strand_id
1 'polypeptide(L)'
;MRGDGGASKLLERVRRRVGEELSMPPRRCEEHYRHELKYLISYGQKAELNLRLAPLLEQDSHRIYDYSDRVIKLERKRKRDSWIYKEDASLTHGQFDRILAGDVGFLEHSEEPLCREFYVEYMSNVLRPRVIVDYEREPWILDAGTVRITFDMNVRAAVDGFDVFDRSLPTLPVLEPGKLVMEVKFTEFLPQIVRDILPGKAQEITAASKYVLCYDKASYLRGFDYWQEGWNVPSV
;
A
#
# COMPACT_ATOMS: atom_id res chain seq x y z
N MET A 1 22.15 -38.67 4.08
CA MET A 1 22.10 -37.87 2.88
C MET A 1 20.94 -38.33 2.03
N ARG A 2 19.76 -37.78 2.20
CA ARG A 2 18.62 -37.87 1.28
C ARG A 2 17.61 -36.79 1.73
N GLY A 3 17.44 -35.72 1.00
CA GLY A 3 16.41 -34.75 1.35
C GLY A 3 16.35 -33.46 0.52
N ASP A 4 17.17 -33.30 -0.51
CA ASP A 4 17.23 -32.00 -1.22
C ASP A 4 16.51 -31.98 -2.60
N GLY A 5 15.91 -33.08 -3.00
CA GLY A 5 15.25 -33.19 -4.32
C GLY A 5 13.79 -32.72 -4.37
N GLY A 6 13.12 -32.59 -3.23
CA GLY A 6 11.69 -32.26 -3.18
C GLY A 6 11.40 -30.79 -3.37
N ALA A 7 12.11 -29.94 -2.67
CA ALA A 7 11.92 -28.48 -2.71
C ALA A 7 12.31 -27.91 -4.10
N SER A 8 13.39 -28.41 -4.70
CA SER A 8 13.82 -28.00 -6.03
C SER A 8 12.78 -28.33 -7.12
N LYS A 9 12.21 -29.55 -7.07
CA LYS A 9 11.16 -29.96 -8.01
C LYS A 9 9.85 -29.19 -7.84
N LEU A 10 9.51 -28.81 -6.61
CA LEU A 10 8.34 -27.99 -6.32
C LEU A 10 8.50 -26.58 -6.90
N LEU A 11 9.66 -25.97 -6.67
CA LEU A 11 9.99 -24.63 -7.21
C LEU A 11 10.02 -24.62 -8.75
N GLU A 12 10.53 -25.67 -9.38
CA GLU A 12 10.50 -25.79 -10.87
C GLU A 12 9.07 -25.95 -11.40
N ARG A 13 8.23 -26.74 -10.73
CA ARG A 13 6.81 -26.89 -11.11
C ARG A 13 6.04 -25.58 -10.95
N VAL A 14 6.28 -24.83 -9.87
CA VAL A 14 5.66 -23.53 -9.64
C VAL A 14 6.12 -22.52 -10.69
N ARG A 15 7.42 -22.43 -10.97
CA ARG A 15 7.96 -21.52 -12.02
C ARG A 15 7.43 -21.84 -13.41
N ARG A 16 7.30 -23.12 -13.77
CA ARG A 16 6.78 -23.53 -15.08
C ARG A 16 5.29 -23.19 -15.23
N ARG A 17 4.48 -23.46 -14.20
CA ARG A 17 3.04 -23.12 -14.21
C ARG A 17 2.78 -21.62 -14.30
N VAL A 18 3.54 -20.81 -13.54
CA VAL A 18 3.46 -19.35 -13.61
C VAL A 18 3.93 -18.82 -14.95
N GLY A 19 4.96 -19.41 -15.57
CA GLY A 19 5.42 -19.04 -16.92
C GLY A 19 4.37 -19.31 -17.98
N GLU A 20 3.59 -20.39 -17.86
CA GLU A 20 2.49 -20.73 -18.78
C GLU A 20 1.28 -19.79 -18.57
N GLU A 21 0.93 -19.38 -17.35
CA GLU A 21 -0.15 -18.42 -17.06
C GLU A 21 0.23 -16.98 -17.44
N LEU A 22 1.49 -16.59 -17.30
CA LEU A 22 1.99 -15.27 -17.71
C LEU A 22 2.12 -15.10 -19.23
N SER A 23 2.08 -16.19 -19.99
CA SER A 23 2.07 -16.17 -21.47
C SER A 23 0.67 -15.93 -22.05
N MET A 24 -0.38 -15.98 -21.25
CA MET A 24 -1.73 -15.61 -21.71
C MET A 24 -1.82 -14.08 -21.83
N PRO A 25 -2.37 -13.54 -22.94
CA PRO A 25 -2.59 -12.11 -23.05
C PRO A 25 -3.51 -11.69 -21.91
N PRO A 26 -3.19 -10.60 -21.18
CA PRO A 26 -4.02 -10.14 -20.08
C PRO A 26 -5.43 -9.89 -20.61
N ARG A 27 -6.44 -10.41 -19.90
CA ARG A 27 -7.82 -9.95 -20.12
C ARG A 27 -7.76 -8.44 -20.01
N ARG A 28 -8.24 -7.72 -21.03
CA ARG A 28 -8.31 -6.25 -21.01
C ARG A 28 -9.20 -5.81 -19.84
N CYS A 29 -8.61 -5.69 -18.66
CA CYS A 29 -9.12 -4.75 -17.67
C CYS A 29 -8.87 -3.37 -18.26
N GLU A 30 -9.85 -2.51 -18.27
CA GLU A 30 -9.66 -1.11 -18.64
C GLU A 30 -8.60 -0.54 -17.69
N GLU A 31 -7.38 -0.40 -18.20
CA GLU A 31 -6.25 0.14 -17.44
C GLU A 31 -6.51 1.62 -17.23
N HIS A 32 -7.09 1.99 -16.09
CA HIS A 32 -7.25 3.39 -15.72
C HIS A 32 -5.92 3.96 -15.23
N TYR A 33 -5.21 4.55 -16.14
CA TYR A 33 -3.97 5.26 -15.85
C TYR A 33 -4.29 6.55 -15.08
N ARG A 34 -3.57 6.79 -13.96
CA ARG A 34 -3.80 7.95 -13.10
C ARG A 34 -2.52 8.72 -12.88
N HIS A 35 -2.62 10.04 -12.99
CA HIS A 35 -1.57 10.94 -12.53
C HIS A 35 -1.66 11.11 -11.02
N GLU A 36 -0.53 11.27 -10.37
CA GLU A 36 -0.44 11.47 -8.91
C GLU A 36 0.57 12.56 -8.60
N LEU A 37 0.12 13.64 -7.98
CA LEU A 37 0.95 14.71 -7.43
C LEU A 37 0.93 14.60 -5.90
N LYS A 38 2.07 14.85 -5.26
CA LYS A 38 2.20 14.81 -3.80
C LYS A 38 2.83 16.10 -3.30
N TYR A 39 2.32 16.56 -2.17
CA TYR A 39 2.78 17.78 -1.53
C TYR A 39 2.97 17.54 -0.03
N LEU A 40 4.05 18.10 0.53
CA LEU A 40 4.24 18.19 1.96
C LEU A 40 3.78 19.58 2.42
N ILE A 41 2.68 19.64 3.15
CA ILE A 41 2.05 20.89 3.56
C ILE A 41 1.87 20.95 5.08
N SER A 42 1.62 22.16 5.60
CA SER A 42 1.27 22.37 7.00
C SER A 42 -0.23 22.25 7.24
N TYR A 43 -0.65 22.09 8.51
CA TYR A 43 -2.06 22.14 8.89
C TYR A 43 -2.70 23.52 8.61
N GLY A 44 -1.94 24.61 8.69
CA GLY A 44 -2.43 25.95 8.31
C GLY A 44 -2.77 26.01 6.81
N GLN A 45 -1.87 25.48 5.96
CA GLN A 45 -2.13 25.38 4.52
C GLN A 45 -3.31 24.44 4.19
N LYS A 46 -3.45 23.33 4.93
CA LYS A 46 -4.65 22.47 4.79
C LYS A 46 -5.92 23.23 5.09
N ALA A 47 -5.95 24.02 6.18
CA ALA A 47 -7.14 24.80 6.53
C ALA A 47 -7.50 25.82 5.43
N GLU A 48 -6.50 26.51 4.87
CA GLU A 48 -6.71 27.41 3.75
C GLU A 48 -7.21 26.66 2.49
N LEU A 49 -6.63 25.52 2.16
CA LEU A 49 -7.05 24.68 1.05
C LEU A 49 -8.49 24.19 1.22
N ASN A 50 -8.89 23.75 2.41
CA ASN A 50 -10.24 23.29 2.69
C ASN A 50 -11.28 24.39 2.42
N LEU A 51 -10.99 25.65 2.77
CA LEU A 51 -11.88 26.77 2.45
C LEU A 51 -12.05 27.00 0.94
N ARG A 52 -11.00 26.74 0.16
CA ARG A 52 -11.02 26.88 -1.31
C ARG A 52 -11.63 25.66 -2.01
N LEU A 53 -11.47 24.47 -1.44
CA LEU A 53 -11.97 23.22 -2.00
C LEU A 53 -13.47 23.02 -1.72
N ALA A 54 -13.96 23.37 -0.55
CA ALA A 54 -15.33 23.13 -0.11
C ALA A 54 -16.42 23.64 -1.09
N PRO A 55 -16.29 24.79 -1.78
CA PRO A 55 -17.28 25.22 -2.77
C PRO A 55 -17.20 24.46 -4.11
N LEU A 56 -16.15 23.68 -4.36
CA LEU A 56 -15.84 23.07 -5.66
C LEU A 56 -15.88 21.54 -5.63
N LEU A 57 -15.52 20.92 -4.50
CA LEU A 57 -15.37 19.48 -4.34
C LEU A 57 -16.28 18.99 -3.24
N GLU A 58 -16.68 17.73 -3.36
CA GLU A 58 -17.41 17.02 -2.32
C GLU A 58 -16.46 16.26 -1.41
N GLN A 59 -16.75 16.26 -0.11
CA GLN A 59 -16.02 15.46 0.86
C GLN A 59 -16.51 14.01 0.81
N ASP A 60 -15.63 13.05 0.53
CA ASP A 60 -15.94 11.62 0.48
C ASP A 60 -15.90 11.02 1.89
N SER A 61 -17.05 10.99 2.56
CA SER A 61 -17.19 10.42 3.92
C SER A 61 -17.25 8.88 3.97
N HIS A 62 -17.19 8.19 2.81
CA HIS A 62 -17.51 6.76 2.72
C HIS A 62 -16.37 5.79 3.03
N ARG A 63 -15.16 6.25 3.38
CA ARG A 63 -14.00 5.38 3.62
C ARG A 63 -13.34 5.61 4.96
N ILE A 64 -13.97 5.10 6.01
CA ILE A 64 -13.37 4.98 7.33
C ILE A 64 -13.03 3.50 7.54
N TYR A 65 -11.75 3.18 7.73
CA TYR A 65 -11.31 1.81 8.01
C TYR A 65 -11.16 1.51 9.50
N ASP A 66 -11.03 2.49 10.33
CA ASP A 66 -11.06 2.54 11.81
C ASP A 66 -10.88 1.17 12.52
N TYR A 67 -9.76 0.49 12.25
CA TYR A 67 -9.43 -0.85 12.80
C TYR A 67 -10.53 -1.91 12.54
N SER A 68 -11.38 -1.71 11.53
CA SER A 68 -12.44 -2.64 11.18
C SER A 68 -11.92 -3.72 10.25
N ASP A 69 -12.23 -4.97 10.57
CA ASP A 69 -11.94 -6.15 9.76
C ASP A 69 -12.98 -6.42 8.64
N ARG A 70 -13.97 -5.53 8.49
CA ARG A 70 -15.02 -5.67 7.45
C ARG A 70 -14.49 -5.64 6.04
N VAL A 71 -13.37 -4.96 5.82
CA VAL A 71 -12.73 -4.84 4.51
C VAL A 71 -11.23 -5.04 4.66
N ILE A 72 -10.78 -6.25 4.36
CA ILE A 72 -9.35 -6.59 4.28
C ILE A 72 -9.03 -6.87 2.83
N LYS A 73 -8.01 -6.22 2.29
CA LYS A 73 -7.60 -6.39 0.90
C LYS A 73 -6.11 -6.67 0.78
N LEU A 74 -5.79 -7.71 0.03
CA LEU A 74 -4.46 -7.87 -0.52
C LEU A 74 -4.36 -6.96 -1.74
N GLU A 75 -3.46 -5.97 -1.71
CA GLU A 75 -3.29 -5.02 -2.80
C GLU A 75 -1.88 -5.12 -3.38
N ARG A 76 -1.78 -5.14 -4.71
CA ARG A 76 -0.53 -4.99 -5.42
C ARG A 76 -0.53 -3.71 -6.24
N LYS A 77 0.52 -2.91 -6.08
CA LYS A 77 0.77 -1.73 -6.90
C LYS A 77 2.01 -1.97 -7.75
N ARG A 78 1.84 -1.95 -9.06
CA ARG A 78 2.94 -1.97 -10.01
C ARG A 78 3.12 -0.56 -10.57
N LYS A 79 4.35 -0.07 -10.56
CA LYS A 79 4.70 1.20 -11.19
C LYS A 79 5.53 0.90 -12.44
N ARG A 80 5.07 1.44 -13.58
CA ARG A 80 5.81 1.42 -14.83
C ARG A 80 5.88 2.84 -15.35
N ASP A 81 7.06 3.44 -15.33
CA ASP A 81 7.30 4.85 -15.63
C ASP A 81 6.44 5.78 -14.74
N SER A 82 5.55 6.55 -15.34
CA SER A 82 4.57 7.41 -14.64
C SER A 82 3.25 6.72 -14.29
N TRP A 83 3.09 5.46 -14.67
CA TRP A 83 1.83 4.73 -14.57
C TRP A 83 1.79 3.83 -13.34
N ILE A 84 0.67 3.85 -12.63
CA ILE A 84 0.42 2.98 -11.48
C ILE A 84 -0.75 2.06 -11.82
N TYR A 85 -0.47 0.77 -11.84
CA TYR A 85 -1.47 -0.27 -11.94
C TYR A 85 -1.72 -0.87 -10.55
N LYS A 86 -2.99 -0.98 -10.17
CA LYS A 86 -3.43 -1.50 -8.88
C LYS A 86 -4.34 -2.70 -9.08
N GLU A 87 -4.02 -3.79 -8.40
CA GLU A 87 -4.86 -4.97 -8.29
C GLU A 87 -5.21 -5.19 -6.82
N ASP A 88 -6.39 -5.72 -6.55
CA ASP A 88 -6.77 -6.09 -5.20
C ASP A 88 -7.60 -7.38 -5.18
N ALA A 89 -7.42 -8.16 -4.11
CA ALA A 89 -8.21 -9.33 -3.76
C ALA A 89 -8.70 -9.18 -2.33
N SER A 90 -9.95 -9.58 -2.08
CA SER A 90 -10.52 -9.53 -0.72
C SER A 90 -10.01 -10.71 0.11
N LEU A 91 -9.70 -10.45 1.38
CA LEU A 91 -9.32 -11.46 2.36
C LEU A 91 -10.30 -11.44 3.52
N THR A 92 -10.48 -12.60 4.16
CA THR A 92 -11.11 -12.69 5.48
C THR A 92 -10.09 -12.39 6.58
N HIS A 93 -10.54 -12.07 7.80
CA HIS A 93 -9.67 -11.89 8.96
C HIS A 93 -8.81 -13.14 9.21
N GLY A 94 -9.42 -14.33 9.21
CA GLY A 94 -8.67 -15.57 9.40
C GLY A 94 -7.62 -15.85 8.33
N GLN A 95 -7.84 -15.43 7.07
CA GLN A 95 -6.82 -15.50 6.02
C GLN A 95 -5.69 -14.52 6.25
N PHE A 96 -6.00 -13.32 6.73
CA PHE A 96 -5.01 -12.32 7.10
C PHE A 96 -4.11 -12.85 8.24
N ASP A 97 -4.70 -13.40 9.32
CA ASP A 97 -3.95 -13.97 10.44
C ASP A 97 -3.04 -15.12 10.00
N ARG A 98 -3.53 -16.00 9.14
CA ARG A 98 -2.71 -17.08 8.55
C ARG A 98 -1.51 -16.54 7.78
N ILE A 99 -1.69 -15.49 6.98
CA ILE A 99 -0.59 -14.84 6.26
C ILE A 99 0.44 -14.28 7.23
N LEU A 100 0.03 -13.62 8.31
CA LEU A 100 0.94 -13.11 9.34
C LEU A 100 1.68 -14.22 10.05
N ALA A 101 1.01 -15.35 10.30
CA ALA A 101 1.62 -16.54 10.89
C ALA A 101 2.56 -17.30 9.92
N GLY A 102 2.63 -16.90 8.64
CA GLY A 102 3.43 -17.60 7.63
C GLY A 102 2.75 -18.79 6.98
N ASP A 103 1.51 -19.10 7.36
CA ASP A 103 0.69 -20.15 6.74
C ASP A 103 0.02 -19.61 5.46
N VAL A 104 0.74 -19.65 4.36
CA VAL A 104 0.29 -19.13 3.06
C VAL A 104 -0.14 -20.22 2.07
N GLY A 105 -0.07 -21.50 2.46
CA GLY A 105 -0.37 -22.64 1.55
C GLY A 105 -1.77 -22.60 0.94
N PHE A 106 -2.75 -22.03 1.63
CA PHE A 106 -4.12 -21.89 1.12
C PHE A 106 -4.23 -20.95 -0.09
N LEU A 107 -3.25 -20.07 -0.31
CA LEU A 107 -3.24 -19.13 -1.44
C LEU A 107 -2.82 -19.80 -2.75
N GLU A 108 -2.14 -20.96 -2.70
CA GLU A 108 -1.65 -21.68 -3.88
C GLU A 108 -2.79 -22.04 -4.86
N HIS A 109 -3.94 -22.39 -4.31
CA HIS A 109 -5.11 -22.82 -5.07
C HIS A 109 -6.27 -21.81 -5.02
N SER A 110 -5.99 -20.57 -4.63
CA SER A 110 -6.99 -19.52 -4.62
C SER A 110 -7.57 -19.28 -6.02
N GLU A 111 -8.87 -18.99 -6.11
CA GLU A 111 -9.51 -18.56 -7.35
C GLU A 111 -9.01 -17.19 -7.82
N GLU A 112 -8.57 -16.35 -6.87
CA GLU A 112 -8.04 -15.01 -7.12
C GLU A 112 -6.59 -15.06 -7.64
N PRO A 113 -6.32 -14.60 -8.88
CA PRO A 113 -4.98 -14.62 -9.46
C PRO A 113 -3.93 -13.92 -8.60
N LEU A 114 -4.28 -12.77 -8.02
CA LEU A 114 -3.40 -12.00 -7.17
C LEU A 114 -2.95 -12.78 -5.92
N CYS A 115 -3.83 -13.58 -5.34
CA CYS A 115 -3.50 -14.45 -4.19
C CYS A 115 -2.49 -15.52 -4.57
N ARG A 116 -2.64 -16.16 -5.74
CA ARG A 116 -1.67 -17.15 -6.23
C ARG A 116 -0.31 -16.54 -6.53
N GLU A 117 -0.29 -15.34 -7.15
CA GLU A 117 0.95 -14.63 -7.39
C GLU A 117 1.63 -14.20 -6.07
N PHE A 118 0.86 -13.75 -5.09
CA PHE A 118 1.38 -13.43 -3.76
C PHE A 118 2.03 -14.66 -3.09
N TYR A 119 1.40 -15.85 -3.22
CA TYR A 119 2.00 -17.10 -2.73
C TYR A 119 3.36 -17.36 -3.37
N VAL A 120 3.46 -17.21 -4.70
CA VAL A 120 4.73 -17.40 -5.41
C VAL A 120 5.79 -16.40 -4.95
N GLU A 121 5.45 -15.11 -4.81
CA GLU A 121 6.37 -14.08 -4.32
C GLU A 121 6.79 -14.36 -2.87
N TYR A 122 5.86 -14.81 -2.03
CA TYR A 122 6.15 -15.15 -0.65
C TYR A 122 7.15 -16.32 -0.55
N MET A 123 6.97 -17.35 -1.36
CA MET A 123 7.81 -18.56 -1.34
C MET A 123 9.15 -18.36 -2.08
N SER A 124 9.16 -17.62 -3.20
CA SER A 124 10.36 -17.47 -4.06
C SER A 124 11.25 -16.28 -3.67
N ASN A 125 10.64 -15.16 -3.28
CA ASN A 125 11.32 -13.90 -3.01
C ASN A 125 11.33 -13.55 -1.52
N VAL A 126 10.92 -14.48 -0.67
CA VAL A 126 10.91 -14.32 0.81
C VAL A 126 10.15 -13.05 1.23
N LEU A 127 9.00 -12.80 0.59
CA LEU A 127 8.16 -11.66 0.92
C LEU A 127 7.64 -11.79 2.35
N ARG A 128 7.86 -10.77 3.17
CA ARG A 128 7.46 -10.74 4.59
C ARG A 128 6.88 -9.38 4.95
N PRO A 129 6.01 -9.30 5.97
CA PRO A 129 5.58 -8.02 6.54
C PRO A 129 6.79 -7.17 6.94
N ARG A 130 6.76 -5.87 6.64
CA ARG A 130 7.88 -4.97 6.93
C ARG A 130 7.51 -3.83 7.85
N VAL A 131 6.34 -3.22 7.64
CA VAL A 131 5.88 -2.10 8.45
C VAL A 131 4.37 -1.95 8.32
N ILE A 132 3.72 -1.56 9.40
CA ILE A 132 2.35 -1.03 9.38
C ILE A 132 2.44 0.48 9.20
N VAL A 133 1.65 0.98 8.26
CA VAL A 133 1.48 2.42 7.99
C VAL A 133 0.11 2.84 8.45
N ASP A 134 0.06 3.61 9.51
CA ASP A 134 -1.16 4.18 10.08
C ASP A 134 -1.28 5.67 9.73
N TYR A 135 -2.46 6.14 9.38
CA TYR A 135 -2.72 7.56 9.10
C TYR A 135 -4.21 7.87 9.04
N GLU A 136 -4.55 9.11 9.33
CA GLU A 136 -5.88 9.66 9.14
C GLU A 136 -6.02 10.26 7.75
N ARG A 137 -7.14 10.00 7.06
CA ARG A 137 -7.36 10.49 5.69
C ARG A 137 -8.65 11.31 5.58
N GLU A 138 -8.51 12.50 5.02
CA GLU A 138 -9.63 13.34 4.62
C GLU A 138 -9.65 13.44 3.08
N PRO A 139 -10.62 12.82 2.40
CA PRO A 139 -10.70 12.82 0.95
C PRO A 139 -11.72 13.83 0.41
N TRP A 140 -11.38 14.46 -0.73
CA TRP A 140 -12.23 15.33 -1.52
C TRP A 140 -12.30 14.82 -2.94
N ILE A 141 -13.47 14.86 -3.58
CA ILE A 141 -13.68 14.38 -4.95
C ILE A 141 -14.33 15.46 -5.82
N LEU A 142 -13.94 15.43 -7.10
CA LEU A 142 -14.56 16.18 -8.17
C LEU A 142 -14.72 15.26 -9.37
N ASP A 143 -15.94 15.08 -9.85
CA ASP A 143 -16.22 14.18 -10.97
C ASP A 143 -15.53 14.64 -12.27
N ALA A 144 -15.47 15.95 -12.51
CA ALA A 144 -14.73 16.51 -13.65
C ALA A 144 -13.24 16.14 -13.57
N GLY A 145 -12.75 15.39 -14.57
CA GLY A 145 -11.38 14.89 -14.63
C GLY A 145 -11.05 13.76 -13.65
N THR A 146 -12.08 13.21 -12.97
CA THR A 146 -11.91 12.17 -11.93
C THR A 146 -10.90 12.55 -10.85
N VAL A 147 -10.93 13.83 -10.44
CA VAL A 147 -9.98 14.38 -9.47
C VAL A 147 -10.31 13.89 -8.07
N ARG A 148 -9.29 13.40 -7.38
CA ARG A 148 -9.36 13.07 -5.97
C ARG A 148 -8.20 13.70 -5.23
N ILE A 149 -8.52 14.55 -4.26
CA ILE A 149 -7.54 15.16 -3.35
C ILE A 149 -7.68 14.48 -1.99
N THR A 150 -6.58 14.06 -1.40
CA THR A 150 -6.58 13.48 -0.06
C THR A 150 -5.56 14.16 0.82
N PHE A 151 -5.93 14.44 2.07
CA PHE A 151 -5.03 14.89 3.12
C PHE A 151 -4.76 13.71 4.05
N ASP A 152 -3.52 13.24 4.08
CA ASP A 152 -3.06 12.16 4.93
C ASP A 152 -2.33 12.77 6.14
N MET A 153 -3.00 12.76 7.26
CA MET A 153 -2.58 13.35 8.53
C MET A 153 -2.08 12.28 9.49
N ASN A 154 -1.32 12.67 10.49
CA ASN A 154 -0.86 11.79 11.56
C ASN A 154 -0.23 10.49 11.04
N VAL A 155 0.60 10.59 9.98
CA VAL A 155 1.27 9.41 9.40
C VAL A 155 2.23 8.82 10.43
N ARG A 156 2.02 7.54 10.76
CA ARG A 156 2.74 6.82 11.80
C ARG A 156 3.23 5.47 11.29
N ALA A 157 4.34 5.01 11.85
CA ALA A 157 4.86 3.66 11.67
C ALA A 157 4.65 2.87 12.96
N ALA A 158 4.17 1.63 12.85
CA ALA A 158 4.23 0.71 13.98
C ALA A 158 5.69 0.31 14.26
N VAL A 159 6.06 0.30 15.53
CA VAL A 159 7.43 -0.04 15.95
C VAL A 159 7.57 -1.49 16.37
N ASP A 160 6.47 -2.14 16.70
CA ASP A 160 6.43 -3.54 17.12
C ASP A 160 5.13 -4.20 16.64
N GLY A 161 5.23 -5.47 16.21
CA GLY A 161 4.08 -6.23 15.75
C GLY A 161 3.57 -5.88 14.34
N PHE A 162 2.63 -6.71 13.85
CA PHE A 162 2.00 -6.57 12.52
C PHE A 162 0.47 -6.76 12.57
N ASP A 163 -0.13 -6.77 13.76
CA ASP A 163 -1.59 -6.80 13.87
C ASP A 163 -2.18 -5.40 13.61
N VAL A 164 -2.74 -5.20 12.44
CA VAL A 164 -3.34 -3.93 12.02
C VAL A 164 -4.65 -3.62 12.76
N PHE A 165 -5.21 -4.58 13.50
CA PHE A 165 -6.44 -4.43 14.26
C PHE A 165 -6.19 -4.11 15.74
N ASP A 166 -4.95 -4.26 16.21
CA ASP A 166 -4.56 -3.90 17.57
C ASP A 166 -4.48 -2.39 17.73
N ARG A 167 -5.48 -1.81 18.41
CA ARG A 167 -5.55 -0.37 18.72
C ARG A 167 -4.49 0.08 19.73
N SER A 168 -3.90 -0.85 20.45
CA SER A 168 -2.85 -0.56 21.45
C SER A 168 -1.44 -0.62 20.87
N LEU A 169 -1.31 -0.97 19.58
CA LEU A 169 -0.03 -1.11 18.91
C LEU A 169 0.80 0.19 18.99
N PRO A 170 2.03 0.15 19.54
CA PRO A 170 2.87 1.33 19.61
C PRO A 170 3.20 1.88 18.23
N THR A 171 2.95 3.17 18.02
CA THR A 171 3.24 3.83 16.76
C THR A 171 4.05 5.11 16.97
N LEU A 172 4.87 5.47 16.00
CA LEU A 172 5.66 6.71 16.00
C LEU A 172 5.36 7.58 14.79
N PRO A 173 5.25 8.90 14.97
CA PRO A 173 5.09 9.82 13.85
C PRO A 173 6.33 9.81 12.96
N VAL A 174 6.10 9.81 11.63
CA VAL A 174 7.18 9.77 10.63
C VAL A 174 7.39 11.10 9.91
N LEU A 175 6.43 12.00 10.01
CA LEU A 175 6.56 13.36 9.48
C LEU A 175 7.01 14.33 10.58
N GLU A 176 7.59 15.44 10.16
CA GLU A 176 7.87 16.56 11.07
C GLU A 176 6.59 17.08 11.74
N PRO A 177 6.64 17.56 12.98
CA PRO A 177 5.49 18.14 13.65
C PRO A 177 4.82 19.22 12.81
N GLY A 178 3.49 19.18 12.72
CA GLY A 178 2.71 20.16 11.97
C GLY A 178 2.68 19.95 10.44
N LYS A 179 3.25 18.85 9.93
CA LYS A 179 3.23 18.50 8.51
C LYS A 179 2.26 17.35 8.22
N LEU A 180 1.74 17.34 7.00
CA LEU A 180 0.91 16.28 6.46
C LEU A 180 1.19 16.09 4.96
N VAL A 181 0.78 14.96 4.40
CA VAL A 181 0.90 14.68 2.96
C VAL A 181 -0.44 14.96 2.29
N MET A 182 -0.42 15.78 1.26
CA MET A 182 -1.54 15.94 0.34
C MET A 182 -1.24 15.18 -0.94
N GLU A 183 -2.18 14.35 -1.41
CA GLU A 183 -2.10 13.65 -2.69
C GLU A 183 -3.24 14.13 -3.61
N VAL A 184 -2.91 14.44 -4.87
CA VAL A 184 -3.87 14.78 -5.91
C VAL A 184 -3.79 13.72 -7.00
N LYS A 185 -4.90 13.04 -7.25
CA LYS A 185 -5.03 12.00 -8.27
C LYS A 185 -6.05 12.43 -9.31
N PHE A 186 -5.72 12.22 -10.60
CA PHE A 186 -6.62 12.50 -11.72
C PHE A 186 -6.29 11.56 -12.88
N THR A 187 -7.25 11.33 -13.78
CA THR A 187 -7.04 10.42 -14.93
C THR A 187 -6.66 11.16 -16.18
N GLU A 188 -7.53 11.98 -16.71
CA GLU A 188 -7.34 12.62 -18.03
C GLU A 188 -6.66 13.98 -17.91
N PHE A 189 -7.25 14.86 -17.13
CA PHE A 189 -6.75 16.21 -16.96
C PHE A 189 -7.05 16.75 -15.57
N LEU A 190 -6.26 17.71 -15.13
CA LEU A 190 -6.51 18.45 -13.90
C LEU A 190 -7.19 19.77 -14.28
N PRO A 191 -8.47 20.00 -13.90
CA PRO A 191 -9.17 21.26 -14.18
C PRO A 191 -8.37 22.48 -13.72
N GLN A 192 -8.39 23.55 -14.51
CA GLN A 192 -7.60 24.76 -14.21
C GLN A 192 -7.94 25.33 -12.84
N ILE A 193 -9.22 25.35 -12.48
CA ILE A 193 -9.68 25.83 -11.17
C ILE A 193 -9.06 25.05 -10.00
N VAL A 194 -8.86 23.73 -10.14
CA VAL A 194 -8.18 22.92 -9.13
C VAL A 194 -6.69 23.24 -9.13
N ARG A 195 -6.08 23.37 -10.32
CA ARG A 195 -4.65 23.68 -10.47
C ARG A 195 -4.28 25.00 -9.80
N ASP A 196 -5.15 26.00 -9.91
CA ASP A 196 -4.93 27.33 -9.34
C ASP A 196 -5.00 27.37 -7.80
N ILE A 197 -5.61 26.33 -7.21
CA ILE A 197 -5.71 26.17 -5.76
C ILE A 197 -4.51 25.42 -5.18
N LEU A 198 -3.87 24.56 -5.98
CA LEU A 198 -2.79 23.68 -5.49
C LEU A 198 -1.59 24.48 -4.98
N PRO A 199 -0.85 23.91 -4.00
CA PRO A 199 0.42 24.46 -3.55
C PRO A 199 1.41 24.63 -4.73
N GLY A 200 2.33 25.59 -4.59
CA GLY A 200 3.36 25.79 -5.61
C GLY A 200 4.28 24.57 -5.79
N LYS A 201 4.91 24.46 -6.96
CA LYS A 201 5.83 23.35 -7.30
C LYS A 201 6.95 23.12 -6.27
N ALA A 202 7.37 24.16 -5.56
CA ALA A 202 8.40 24.05 -4.52
C ALA A 202 7.97 23.16 -3.33
N GLN A 203 6.69 22.90 -3.17
CA GLN A 203 6.15 22.02 -2.11
C GLN A 203 5.80 20.62 -2.65
N GLU A 204 5.95 20.40 -3.96
CA GLU A 204 5.74 19.11 -4.57
C GLU A 204 6.87 18.16 -4.20
N ILE A 205 6.51 16.99 -3.66
CA ILE A 205 7.43 15.93 -3.30
C ILE A 205 7.24 14.75 -4.24
N THR A 206 8.25 14.46 -5.04
CA THR A 206 8.16 13.38 -6.05
C THR A 206 8.35 11.99 -5.47
N ALA A 207 8.98 11.85 -4.30
CA ALA A 207 9.45 10.57 -3.77
C ALA A 207 8.91 10.15 -2.40
N ALA A 208 8.06 10.94 -1.72
CA ALA A 208 7.57 10.56 -0.40
C ALA A 208 6.45 9.52 -0.47
N SER A 209 6.85 8.26 -0.53
CA SER A 209 5.94 7.16 -0.21
C SER A 209 5.78 7.06 1.30
N LYS A 210 4.54 7.07 1.81
CA LYS A 210 4.26 6.82 3.24
C LYS A 210 4.91 5.52 3.72
N TYR A 211 4.89 4.49 2.86
CA TYR A 211 5.56 3.23 3.15
C TYR A 211 7.07 3.42 3.39
N VAL A 212 7.77 4.14 2.50
CA VAL A 212 9.21 4.37 2.64
C VAL A 212 9.52 5.14 3.92
N LEU A 213 8.78 6.24 4.18
CA LEU A 213 8.96 7.02 5.40
C LEU A 213 8.75 6.19 6.67
N CYS A 214 7.71 5.34 6.68
CA CYS A 214 7.43 4.47 7.82
C CYS A 214 8.46 3.35 7.94
N TYR A 215 8.88 2.76 6.83
CA TYR A 215 9.88 1.71 6.82
C TYR A 215 11.23 2.22 7.32
N ASP A 216 11.70 3.36 6.84
CA ASP A 216 12.97 3.95 7.26
C ASP A 216 12.94 4.28 8.76
N LYS A 217 11.82 4.86 9.24
CA LYS A 217 11.64 5.17 10.67
C LYS A 217 11.64 3.91 11.54
N ALA A 218 10.88 2.89 11.16
CA ALA A 218 10.79 1.64 11.89
C ALA A 218 12.13 0.88 11.89
N SER A 219 12.84 0.85 10.75
CA SER A 219 14.15 0.21 10.61
C SER A 219 15.21 0.90 11.47
N TYR A 220 15.21 2.24 11.52
CA TYR A 220 16.13 3.00 12.39
C TYR A 220 15.97 2.64 13.87
N LEU A 221 14.74 2.40 14.33
CA LEU A 221 14.47 2.09 15.73
C LEU A 221 14.76 0.64 16.11
N ARG A 222 14.62 -0.29 15.16
CA ARG A 222 14.94 -1.71 15.37
C ARG A 222 16.45 -1.98 15.40
N GLY A 223 17.30 -0.93 15.22
CA GLY A 223 18.73 -1.11 14.98
C GLY A 223 18.97 -1.85 13.66
N PHE A 224 20.03 -1.52 12.93
CA PHE A 224 20.34 -2.07 11.61
C PHE A 224 20.62 -3.60 11.59
N ASP A 225 19.89 -4.40 12.35
CA ASP A 225 20.01 -5.86 12.34
C ASP A 225 19.25 -6.49 11.17
N TYR A 226 19.62 -6.07 9.95
CA TYR A 226 19.16 -6.71 8.71
C TYR A 226 19.53 -8.19 8.61
N TRP A 227 20.42 -8.70 9.49
CA TRP A 227 21.02 -10.02 9.37
C TRP A 227 20.81 -10.96 10.57
N GLN A 228 20.25 -10.50 11.68
CA GLN A 228 20.13 -11.32 12.91
C GLN A 228 18.73 -11.82 13.23
N GLU A 229 17.67 -11.33 12.61
CA GLU A 229 16.37 -11.97 12.76
C GLU A 229 16.32 -13.26 11.92
N GLY A 230 16.97 -14.30 12.41
CA GLY A 230 16.65 -15.67 12.06
C GLY A 230 15.19 -15.90 12.43
N TRP A 231 14.30 -15.67 11.48
CA TRP A 231 12.95 -16.19 11.58
C TRP A 231 13.09 -17.70 11.75
N ASN A 232 12.69 -18.20 12.91
CA ASN A 232 12.53 -19.62 13.13
C ASN A 232 11.58 -20.13 12.04
N VAL A 233 12.15 -20.64 10.97
CA VAL A 233 11.42 -21.47 10.03
C VAL A 233 11.02 -22.69 10.84
N PRO A 234 9.72 -22.97 11.04
CA PRO A 234 9.33 -24.22 11.66
C PRO A 234 10.00 -25.33 10.87
N SER A 235 10.81 -26.13 11.50
CA SER A 235 11.37 -27.34 10.92
C SER A 235 10.22 -28.24 10.51
N VAL A 236 10.09 -28.46 9.21
CA VAL A 236 9.19 -29.45 8.60
C VAL A 236 9.63 -30.86 8.97
#